data_a7f172b1f8f814b39604448ab43f9eba
#
_entry.id   a7f172b1f8f814b39604448ab43f9eba
#
_cell.length_a   1.000
_cell.length_b   1.000
_cell.length_c   1.000
_cell.angle_alpha   90.00
_cell.angle_beta   90.00
_cell.angle_gamma   90.00
#
_symmetry.space_group_name_H-M   'P 1'
#
loop_
_entity.id
_entity.type
_entity.pdbx_description
1 polymer ?
#
loop_
_entity_poly.entity_id
_entity_poly.type
_entity_poly.pdbx_seq_one_letter_code
_entity_poly.pdbx_strand_id
1 'polypeptide(L)'
;MIHLISLLRILTVLVLAVTFSTTSVLAQTNNTDPLKIAMILWRGETRVEDGFRGFFADRGIPVDLQIYDVERDLSRIPGIIATLRKNPPDLVYTWGTGITSNVVGKYNQVDPDKNITDLPVVFVMVSSPWKTGIAAPPGQSRPNITGATHIAPLPAQIQAIRAYRPMNKLGVVYNSGEDNSVSNVEELTALGAEMGFDVLAAPLGQNGDPSSSDIAPAVADLAKRGADILYIGPDNFIGTYRDVLTDAGFDNGLAAFSATELEVRDGQAML
;
A
#
# COMPACT_ATOMS: atom_id res chain seq x y z
N MET A 1 -8.77 51.34 -63.26
CA MET A 1 -7.56 50.46 -63.33
C MET A 1 -6.73 50.55 -62.07
N ILE A 2 -6.54 51.70 -61.44
CA ILE A 2 -5.73 51.89 -60.22
C ILE A 2 -6.33 51.16 -58.98
N HIS A 3 -7.64 51.18 -58.81
CA HIS A 3 -8.34 50.54 -57.67
C HIS A 3 -8.31 49.00 -57.74
N LEU A 4 -8.22 48.40 -58.93
CA LEU A 4 -8.18 46.95 -59.09
C LEU A 4 -6.80 46.39 -58.67
N ILE A 5 -5.70 47.12 -58.93
CA ILE A 5 -4.35 46.78 -58.58
C ILE A 5 -4.13 46.87 -57.05
N SER A 6 -4.75 47.87 -56.38
CA SER A 6 -4.70 47.99 -54.90
C SER A 6 -5.44 46.85 -54.20
N LEU A 7 -6.59 46.42 -54.72
CA LEU A 7 -7.36 45.31 -54.17
C LEU A 7 -6.59 43.99 -54.31
N LEU A 8 -5.92 43.76 -55.44
CA LEU A 8 -5.12 42.55 -55.66
C LEU A 8 -3.90 42.47 -54.74
N ARG A 9 -3.26 43.61 -54.44
CA ARG A 9 -2.10 43.66 -53.49
C ARG A 9 -2.52 43.40 -52.06
N ILE A 10 -3.71 43.89 -51.61
CA ILE A 10 -4.25 43.64 -50.27
C ILE A 10 -4.63 42.18 -50.13
N LEU A 11 -5.22 41.57 -51.18
CA LEU A 11 -5.59 40.15 -51.14
C LEU A 11 -4.33 39.23 -51.10
N THR A 12 -3.23 39.57 -51.79
CA THR A 12 -1.99 38.81 -51.78
C THR A 12 -1.30 38.89 -50.43
N VAL A 13 -1.32 40.06 -49.76
CA VAL A 13 -0.75 40.19 -48.38
C VAL A 13 -1.59 39.45 -47.37
N LEU A 14 -2.92 39.40 -47.50
CA LEU A 14 -3.80 38.67 -46.63
C LEU A 14 -3.60 37.14 -46.76
N VAL A 15 -3.43 36.65 -48.00
CA VAL A 15 -3.17 35.22 -48.23
C VAL A 15 -1.77 34.80 -47.73
N LEU A 16 -0.75 35.64 -47.80
CA LEU A 16 0.56 35.37 -47.23
C LEU A 16 0.57 35.38 -45.72
N ALA A 17 -0.26 36.21 -45.08
CA ALA A 17 -0.40 36.25 -43.59
C ALA A 17 -1.11 35.02 -43.01
N VAL A 18 -2.04 34.41 -43.77
CA VAL A 18 -2.75 33.19 -43.33
C VAL A 18 -1.91 31.93 -43.41
N THR A 19 -0.90 31.88 -44.30
CA THR A 19 -0.03 30.72 -44.47
C THR A 19 1.08 30.63 -43.40
N PHE A 20 1.36 31.67 -42.63
CA PHE A 20 2.38 31.66 -41.56
C PHE A 20 1.84 31.32 -40.18
N SER A 21 0.52 31.10 -40.00
CA SER A 21 -0.09 30.83 -38.71
C SER A 21 -0.31 29.35 -38.37
N THR A 22 0.25 28.45 -39.15
CA THR A 22 0.10 27.01 -38.86
C THR A 22 1.43 26.31 -38.81
N THR A 23 2.11 26.34 -37.71
CA THR A 23 2.92 25.22 -37.20
C THR A 23 3.59 25.61 -35.88
N SER A 24 2.80 25.92 -34.87
CA SER A 24 3.21 25.53 -33.53
C SER A 24 2.68 24.10 -33.33
N VAL A 25 3.24 23.15 -34.05
CA VAL A 25 3.28 21.78 -33.57
C VAL A 25 4.10 21.87 -32.30
N LEU A 26 3.41 21.87 -31.15
CA LEU A 26 4.03 21.45 -29.90
C LEU A 26 4.65 20.11 -30.23
N ALA A 27 5.96 20.10 -30.48
CA ALA A 27 6.73 18.89 -30.40
C ALA A 27 6.54 18.43 -28.93
N GLN A 28 5.54 17.56 -28.71
CA GLN A 28 5.56 16.67 -27.59
C GLN A 28 6.90 15.96 -27.75
N THR A 29 7.89 16.39 -26.99
CA THR A 29 9.09 15.60 -26.78
C THR A 29 8.54 14.33 -26.15
N ASN A 30 8.27 13.32 -27.00
CA ASN A 30 8.15 11.96 -26.53
C ASN A 30 9.51 11.69 -25.88
N ASN A 31 9.58 11.89 -24.57
CA ASN A 31 10.71 11.41 -23.80
C ASN A 31 10.69 9.90 -23.99
N THR A 32 11.51 9.41 -24.91
CA THR A 32 11.58 7.99 -25.27
C THR A 32 12.39 7.20 -24.26
N ASP A 33 13.03 7.89 -23.31
CA ASP A 33 13.77 7.24 -22.24
C ASP A 33 12.79 6.60 -21.24
N PRO A 34 13.00 5.32 -20.90
CA PRO A 34 12.14 4.63 -19.94
C PRO A 34 12.23 5.28 -18.56
N LEU A 35 11.08 5.41 -17.87
CA LEU A 35 11.03 5.82 -16.47
C LEU A 35 11.78 4.79 -15.62
N LYS A 36 12.78 5.23 -14.87
CA LYS A 36 13.54 4.38 -13.94
C LYS A 36 12.79 4.29 -12.61
N ILE A 37 12.30 3.12 -12.29
CA ILE A 37 11.53 2.87 -11.07
C ILE A 37 12.26 1.84 -10.21
N ALA A 38 12.64 2.23 -9.00
CA ALA A 38 13.19 1.31 -8.01
C ALA A 38 12.05 0.72 -7.17
N MET A 39 11.84 -0.59 -7.26
CA MET A 39 10.81 -1.31 -6.53
C MET A 39 11.42 -2.02 -5.33
N ILE A 40 11.07 -1.60 -4.10
CA ILE A 40 11.54 -2.23 -2.87
C ILE A 40 10.42 -3.13 -2.36
N LEU A 41 10.65 -4.45 -2.41
CA LEU A 41 9.66 -5.49 -2.15
C LEU A 41 10.00 -6.28 -0.88
N TRP A 42 8.95 -6.81 -0.21
CA TRP A 42 9.10 -7.58 1.02
C TRP A 42 9.54 -9.03 0.78
N ARG A 43 8.99 -9.68 -0.26
CA ARG A 43 9.17 -11.13 -0.53
C ARG A 43 8.92 -11.50 -2.00
N GLY A 44 9.58 -10.82 -2.91
CA GLY A 44 9.34 -10.99 -4.35
C GLY A 44 8.10 -10.26 -4.85
N GLU A 45 7.84 -10.40 -6.13
CA GLU A 45 6.69 -9.80 -6.80
C GLU A 45 5.40 -10.56 -6.49
N THR A 46 4.30 -9.82 -6.49
CA THR A 46 2.94 -10.30 -6.24
C THR A 46 2.02 -9.83 -7.37
N ARG A 47 0.73 -10.16 -7.30
CA ARG A 47 -0.28 -9.64 -8.25
C ARG A 47 -0.37 -8.11 -8.26
N VAL A 48 0.09 -7.44 -7.21
CA VAL A 48 0.13 -5.97 -7.16
C VAL A 48 1.12 -5.44 -8.18
N GLU A 49 2.29 -6.06 -8.27
CA GLU A 49 3.33 -5.71 -9.23
C GLU A 49 2.94 -6.11 -10.66
N ASP A 50 2.19 -7.21 -10.84
CA ASP A 50 1.59 -7.58 -12.14
C ASP A 50 0.65 -6.46 -12.63
N GLY A 51 -0.24 -5.97 -11.76
CA GLY A 51 -1.14 -4.86 -12.06
C GLY A 51 -0.40 -3.55 -12.34
N PHE A 52 0.67 -3.27 -11.60
CA PHE A 52 1.51 -2.11 -11.80
C PHE A 52 2.19 -2.15 -13.18
N ARG A 53 2.79 -3.29 -13.57
CA ARG A 53 3.38 -3.49 -14.90
C ARG A 53 2.35 -3.37 -16.01
N GLY A 54 1.18 -4.00 -15.81
CA GLY A 54 0.08 -3.95 -16.76
C GLY A 54 -0.37 -2.53 -17.07
N PHE A 55 -0.44 -1.66 -16.04
CA PHE A 55 -0.81 -0.25 -16.22
C PHE A 55 0.09 0.48 -17.23
N PHE A 56 1.40 0.29 -17.15
CA PHE A 56 2.37 0.93 -18.06
C PHE A 56 2.35 0.28 -19.44
N ALA A 57 2.26 -1.06 -19.49
CA ALA A 57 2.20 -1.80 -20.75
C ALA A 57 0.97 -1.42 -21.57
N ASP A 58 -0.21 -1.36 -20.97
CA ASP A 58 -1.47 -1.00 -21.63
C ASP A 58 -1.46 0.42 -22.21
N ARG A 59 -0.62 1.29 -21.67
CA ARG A 59 -0.47 2.70 -22.10
C ARG A 59 0.74 2.95 -22.98
N GLY A 60 1.53 1.91 -23.25
CA GLY A 60 2.75 2.02 -24.04
C GLY A 60 3.79 2.96 -23.39
N ILE A 61 3.77 3.09 -22.06
CA ILE A 61 4.74 3.90 -21.32
C ILE A 61 5.96 3.03 -21.03
N PRO A 62 7.15 3.35 -21.55
CA PRO A 62 8.35 2.58 -21.30
C PRO A 62 8.82 2.78 -19.85
N VAL A 63 9.12 1.69 -19.16
CA VAL A 63 9.63 1.68 -17.78
C VAL A 63 10.85 0.76 -17.66
N ASP A 64 11.84 1.17 -16.88
CA ASP A 64 12.96 0.37 -16.40
C ASP A 64 12.75 0.07 -14.93
N LEU A 65 12.36 -1.16 -14.61
CA LEU A 65 12.02 -1.58 -13.24
C LEU A 65 13.23 -2.28 -12.61
N GLN A 66 13.80 -1.64 -11.60
CA GLN A 66 14.88 -2.18 -10.77
C GLN A 66 14.32 -2.74 -9.48
N ILE A 67 14.40 -4.07 -9.31
CA ILE A 67 13.79 -4.78 -8.17
C ILE A 67 14.82 -4.97 -7.07
N TYR A 68 14.46 -4.55 -5.87
CA TYR A 68 15.19 -4.74 -4.61
C TYR A 68 14.30 -5.54 -3.65
N ASP A 69 14.49 -6.84 -3.61
CA ASP A 69 13.81 -7.71 -2.65
C ASP A 69 14.58 -7.73 -1.33
N VAL A 70 13.93 -7.32 -0.26
CA VAL A 70 14.55 -7.40 1.09
C VAL A 70 14.51 -8.81 1.67
N GLU A 71 13.81 -9.77 1.03
CA GLU A 71 13.72 -11.17 1.46
C GLU A 71 13.27 -11.28 2.94
N ARG A 72 12.30 -10.46 3.35
CA ARG A 72 11.77 -10.33 4.72
C ARG A 72 12.78 -9.79 5.76
N ASP A 73 13.88 -9.19 5.32
CA ASP A 73 14.92 -8.61 6.18
C ASP A 73 15.02 -7.09 5.97
N LEU A 74 14.39 -6.32 6.86
CA LEU A 74 14.41 -4.85 6.82
C LEU A 74 15.81 -4.27 7.02
N SER A 75 16.77 -5.02 7.57
CA SER A 75 18.14 -4.54 7.74
C SER A 75 18.89 -4.28 6.43
N ARG A 76 18.35 -4.75 5.29
CA ARG A 76 18.88 -4.48 3.94
C ARG A 76 18.53 -3.08 3.42
N ILE A 77 17.50 -2.42 3.98
CA ILE A 77 17.01 -1.12 3.46
C ILE A 77 18.08 -0.02 3.48
N PRO A 78 18.92 0.17 4.50
CA PRO A 78 19.97 1.19 4.46
C PRO A 78 20.93 1.03 3.27
N GLY A 79 21.30 -0.20 2.92
CA GLY A 79 22.15 -0.50 1.75
C GLY A 79 21.46 -0.16 0.42
N ILE A 80 20.15 -0.43 0.33
CA ILE A 80 19.34 -0.09 -0.83
C ILE A 80 19.27 1.44 -0.97
N ILE A 81 18.95 2.18 0.10
CA ILE A 81 18.90 3.65 0.10
C ILE A 81 20.24 4.23 -0.37
N ALA A 82 21.37 3.70 0.13
CA ALA A 82 22.70 4.14 -0.28
C ALA A 82 22.95 3.90 -1.79
N THR A 83 22.39 2.83 -2.35
CA THR A 83 22.45 2.54 -3.80
C THR A 83 21.61 3.52 -4.60
N LEU A 84 20.37 3.79 -4.16
CA LEU A 84 19.46 4.73 -4.82
C LEU A 84 20.00 6.17 -4.82
N ARG A 85 20.69 6.59 -3.74
CA ARG A 85 21.34 7.91 -3.69
C ARG A 85 22.50 8.07 -4.67
N LYS A 86 23.20 6.99 -5.00
CA LYS A 86 24.28 7.00 -6.01
C LYS A 86 23.74 7.01 -7.44
N ASN A 87 22.63 6.33 -7.67
CA ASN A 87 21.98 6.20 -8.97
C ASN A 87 20.48 6.46 -8.79
N PRO A 88 20.06 7.74 -8.68
CA PRO A 88 18.70 8.08 -8.36
C PRO A 88 17.72 7.62 -9.46
N PRO A 89 16.64 6.91 -9.08
CA PRO A 89 15.53 6.62 -9.99
C PRO A 89 14.61 7.84 -10.11
N ASP A 90 13.71 7.80 -11.10
CA ASP A 90 12.64 8.80 -11.23
C ASP A 90 11.54 8.58 -10.20
N LEU A 91 11.36 7.33 -9.72
CA LEU A 91 10.36 6.95 -8.74
C LEU A 91 10.86 5.81 -7.86
N VAL A 92 10.57 5.88 -6.56
CA VAL A 92 10.72 4.77 -5.63
C VAL A 92 9.34 4.19 -5.33
N TYR A 93 9.17 2.90 -5.56
CA TYR A 93 8.00 2.13 -5.20
C TYR A 93 8.31 1.31 -3.96
N THR A 94 7.44 1.35 -2.96
CA THR A 94 7.62 0.61 -1.71
C THR A 94 6.42 -0.27 -1.40
N TRP A 95 6.66 -1.52 -1.04
CA TRP A 95 5.64 -2.51 -0.72
C TRP A 95 5.52 -2.71 0.80
N GLY A 96 4.35 -2.41 1.35
CA GLY A 96 4.00 -2.66 2.75
C GLY A 96 4.52 -1.63 3.74
N THR A 97 3.94 -1.65 4.94
CA THR A 97 4.18 -0.67 6.00
C THR A 97 5.63 -0.68 6.47
N GLY A 98 6.19 -1.87 6.75
CA GLY A 98 7.55 -2.00 7.29
C GLY A 98 8.62 -1.43 6.36
N ILE A 99 8.57 -1.77 5.06
CA ILE A 99 9.49 -1.19 4.06
C ILE A 99 9.29 0.30 3.96
N THR A 100 8.06 0.75 3.77
CA THR A 100 7.76 2.18 3.56
C THR A 100 8.24 3.01 4.73
N SER A 101 7.95 2.61 5.97
CA SER A 101 8.41 3.33 7.18
C SER A 101 9.94 3.43 7.27
N ASN A 102 10.65 2.36 6.90
CA ASN A 102 12.13 2.38 6.92
C ASN A 102 12.72 3.22 5.77
N VAL A 103 12.05 3.26 4.62
CA VAL A 103 12.52 4.05 3.46
C VAL A 103 12.27 5.54 3.67
N VAL A 104 11.08 5.93 4.13
CA VAL A 104 10.69 7.35 4.19
C VAL A 104 10.71 7.94 5.60
N GLY A 105 10.83 7.11 6.64
CA GLY A 105 10.68 7.53 8.04
C GLY A 105 9.23 7.85 8.43
N LYS A 106 8.96 7.96 9.71
CA LYS A 106 7.64 8.43 10.21
C LYS A 106 7.57 9.95 10.09
N TYR A 107 6.40 10.50 9.78
CA TYR A 107 6.16 11.92 9.47
C TYR A 107 6.83 12.91 10.41
N ASN A 108 6.83 12.63 11.71
CA ASN A 108 7.43 13.49 12.75
C ASN A 108 8.84 13.05 13.20
N GLN A 109 9.42 12.04 12.56
CA GLN A 109 10.70 11.41 12.93
C GLN A 109 11.55 11.08 11.69
N VAL A 110 11.51 11.96 10.68
CA VAL A 110 12.30 11.78 9.46
C VAL A 110 13.76 12.13 9.74
N ASP A 111 14.66 11.21 9.39
CA ASP A 111 16.10 11.41 9.43
C ASP A 111 16.63 11.43 7.99
N PRO A 112 17.01 12.62 7.43
CA PRO A 112 17.48 12.72 6.05
C PRO A 112 18.72 11.87 5.73
N ASP A 113 19.52 11.53 6.74
CA ASP A 113 20.68 10.66 6.53
C ASP A 113 20.28 9.19 6.33
N LYS A 114 19.14 8.78 6.86
CA LYS A 114 18.61 7.41 6.79
C LYS A 114 17.44 7.24 5.84
N ASN A 115 16.64 8.29 5.64
CA ASN A 115 15.39 8.20 4.88
C ASN A 115 15.49 8.94 3.54
N ILE A 116 14.69 8.52 2.56
CA ILE A 116 14.52 9.21 1.29
C ILE A 116 13.56 10.39 1.49
N THR A 117 14.04 11.61 1.23
CA THR A 117 13.31 12.86 1.40
C THR A 117 13.16 13.67 0.12
N ASP A 118 13.97 13.37 -0.88
CA ASP A 118 14.18 14.13 -2.11
C ASP A 118 13.73 13.41 -3.39
N LEU A 119 13.44 12.11 -3.31
CA LEU A 119 12.88 11.34 -4.42
C LEU A 119 11.36 11.14 -4.23
N PRO A 120 10.59 11.11 -5.34
CA PRO A 120 9.19 10.70 -5.28
C PRO A 120 9.05 9.25 -4.79
N VAL A 121 8.15 9.02 -3.84
CA VAL A 121 7.87 7.68 -3.31
C VAL A 121 6.38 7.37 -3.44
N VAL A 122 6.08 6.22 -4.02
CA VAL A 122 4.73 5.66 -4.07
C VAL A 122 4.70 4.38 -3.26
N PHE A 123 3.82 4.34 -2.27
CA PHE A 123 3.62 3.12 -1.48
C PHE A 123 2.38 2.35 -1.92
N VAL A 124 2.46 1.03 -1.80
CA VAL A 124 1.32 0.10 -1.92
C VAL A 124 1.28 -0.81 -0.70
N MET A 125 0.17 -1.50 -0.48
CA MET A 125 0.00 -2.47 0.61
C MET A 125 0.30 -1.89 2.01
N VAL A 126 0.04 -0.59 2.19
CA VAL A 126 0.06 0.08 3.49
C VAL A 126 -1.39 0.25 3.95
N SER A 127 -1.74 -0.35 5.09
CA SER A 127 -3.12 -0.40 5.57
C SER A 127 -3.57 0.89 6.25
N SER A 128 -2.75 1.46 7.12
CA SER A 128 -3.08 2.65 7.94
C SER A 128 -1.96 3.69 7.85
N PRO A 129 -1.75 4.35 6.69
CA PRO A 129 -0.59 5.23 6.48
C PRO A 129 -0.56 6.43 7.43
N TRP A 130 -1.72 6.94 7.86
CA TRP A 130 -1.79 8.06 8.82
C TRP A 130 -1.47 7.61 10.25
N LYS A 131 -1.99 6.47 10.68
CA LYS A 131 -1.77 5.92 12.02
C LYS A 131 -0.32 5.47 12.22
N THR A 132 0.27 4.85 11.20
CA THR A 132 1.68 4.44 11.20
C THR A 132 2.67 5.59 10.96
N GLY A 133 2.17 6.80 10.67
CA GLY A 133 2.98 8.00 10.45
C GLY A 133 3.69 8.05 9.09
N ILE A 134 3.34 7.18 8.15
CA ILE A 134 3.87 7.21 6.78
C ILE A 134 3.34 8.44 6.05
N ALA A 135 2.03 8.65 6.07
CA ALA A 135 1.41 9.85 5.53
C ALA A 135 1.26 10.93 6.60
N ALA A 136 1.29 12.20 6.16
CA ALA A 136 0.99 13.32 7.03
C ALA A 136 -0.48 13.28 7.49
N PRO A 137 -0.81 13.78 8.68
CA PRO A 137 -2.19 13.92 9.13
C PRO A 137 -3.03 14.76 8.16
N PRO A 138 -4.37 14.61 8.15
CA PRO A 138 -5.25 15.44 7.33
C PRO A 138 -4.99 16.94 7.52
N GLY A 139 -4.90 17.68 6.41
CA GLY A 139 -4.58 19.11 6.42
C GLY A 139 -3.08 19.45 6.44
N GLN A 140 -2.21 18.46 6.50
CA GLN A 140 -0.77 18.62 6.37
C GLN A 140 -0.26 17.90 5.12
N SER A 141 0.96 18.25 4.67
CA SER A 141 1.52 17.73 3.43
C SER A 141 2.84 17.02 3.67
N ARG A 142 3.05 15.96 2.92
CA ARG A 142 4.34 15.27 2.74
C ARG A 142 4.54 15.08 1.24
N PRO A 143 5.06 16.11 0.54
CA PRO A 143 4.88 16.28 -0.91
C PRO A 143 5.58 15.21 -1.77
N ASN A 144 6.61 14.55 -1.25
CA ASN A 144 7.32 13.51 -1.99
C ASN A 144 6.73 12.10 -1.81
N ILE A 145 5.65 11.93 -1.03
CA ILE A 145 5.09 10.62 -0.71
C ILE A 145 3.61 10.58 -1.02
N THR A 146 3.20 9.56 -1.77
CA THR A 146 1.80 9.22 -2.01
C THR A 146 1.64 7.71 -2.08
N GLY A 147 0.42 7.21 -2.17
CA GLY A 147 0.17 5.78 -2.32
C GLY A 147 -1.29 5.41 -2.21
N ALA A 148 -1.54 4.10 -2.21
CA ALA A 148 -2.86 3.51 -2.10
C ALA A 148 -2.94 2.56 -0.91
N THR A 149 -4.01 2.68 -0.12
CA THR A 149 -4.40 1.68 0.86
C THR A 149 -5.07 0.51 0.16
N HIS A 150 -5.06 -0.68 0.79
CA HIS A 150 -5.52 -1.91 0.15
C HIS A 150 -6.64 -2.63 0.94
N ILE A 151 -7.00 -2.11 2.11
CA ILE A 151 -8.08 -2.69 2.92
C ILE A 151 -9.30 -1.78 2.95
N ALA A 152 -10.48 -2.38 3.05
CA ALA A 152 -11.72 -1.65 3.25
C ALA A 152 -11.72 -0.90 4.60
N PRO A 153 -12.44 0.22 4.75
CA PRO A 153 -12.59 0.88 6.04
C PRO A 153 -13.12 -0.07 7.13
N LEU A 154 -12.53 -0.05 8.32
CA LEU A 154 -12.90 -0.94 9.42
C LEU A 154 -14.41 -0.94 9.76
N PRO A 155 -15.13 0.20 9.77
CA PRO A 155 -16.57 0.18 9.99
C PRO A 155 -17.34 -0.68 8.97
N ALA A 156 -16.92 -0.65 7.70
CA ALA A 156 -17.54 -1.46 6.64
C ALA A 156 -17.26 -2.96 6.86
N GLN A 157 -16.05 -3.31 7.29
CA GLN A 157 -15.69 -4.69 7.63
C GLN A 157 -16.51 -5.22 8.80
N ILE A 158 -16.67 -4.44 9.87
CA ILE A 158 -17.49 -4.82 11.03
C ILE A 158 -18.97 -4.96 10.64
N GLN A 159 -19.48 -4.10 9.76
CA GLN A 159 -20.85 -4.24 9.23
C GLN A 159 -21.01 -5.52 8.41
N ALA A 160 -20.03 -5.89 7.58
CA ALA A 160 -20.03 -7.12 6.80
C ALA A 160 -20.05 -8.36 7.74
N ILE A 161 -19.21 -8.37 8.77
CA ILE A 161 -19.20 -9.44 9.78
C ILE A 161 -20.58 -9.58 10.43
N ARG A 162 -21.17 -8.46 10.87
CA ARG A 162 -22.48 -8.45 11.56
C ARG A 162 -23.65 -8.81 10.65
N ALA A 163 -23.54 -8.55 9.35
CA ALA A 163 -24.53 -9.00 8.36
C ALA A 163 -24.52 -10.53 8.19
N TYR A 164 -23.39 -11.16 8.40
CA TYR A 164 -23.23 -12.59 8.33
C TYR A 164 -23.65 -13.31 9.62
N ARG A 165 -23.22 -12.80 10.78
CA ARG A 165 -23.60 -13.37 12.10
C ARG A 165 -23.52 -12.31 13.20
N PRO A 166 -24.32 -12.46 14.29
CA PRO A 166 -24.16 -11.66 15.50
C PRO A 166 -22.71 -11.76 16.02
N MET A 167 -22.12 -10.62 16.40
CA MET A 167 -20.76 -10.55 16.94
C MET A 167 -20.70 -9.50 18.04
N ASN A 168 -20.30 -9.93 19.25
CA ASN A 168 -20.03 -9.10 20.41
C ASN A 168 -18.54 -9.11 20.80
N LYS A 169 -17.82 -10.18 20.49
CA LYS A 169 -16.39 -10.36 20.81
C LYS A 169 -15.62 -10.77 19.58
N LEU A 170 -14.74 -9.89 19.12
CA LEU A 170 -13.86 -10.09 17.97
C LEU A 170 -12.50 -10.59 18.43
N GLY A 171 -12.12 -11.82 18.09
CA GLY A 171 -10.80 -12.37 18.38
C GLY A 171 -9.78 -11.97 17.33
N VAL A 172 -8.60 -11.48 17.74
CA VAL A 172 -7.52 -11.06 16.83
C VAL A 172 -6.20 -11.62 17.31
N VAL A 173 -5.59 -12.50 16.49
CA VAL A 173 -4.20 -12.94 16.66
C VAL A 173 -3.34 -12.05 15.75
N TYR A 174 -2.26 -11.48 16.26
CA TYR A 174 -1.43 -10.56 15.50
C TYR A 174 0.03 -10.54 15.94
N ASN A 175 0.92 -10.18 15.03
CA ASN A 175 2.32 -9.94 15.32
C ASN A 175 2.53 -8.57 15.95
N SER A 176 2.93 -8.54 17.23
CA SER A 176 3.18 -7.30 17.96
C SER A 176 4.44 -6.54 17.51
N GLY A 177 5.28 -7.14 16.67
CA GLY A 177 6.44 -6.52 16.05
C GLY A 177 6.14 -5.76 14.75
N GLU A 178 4.90 -5.83 14.23
CA GLU A 178 4.50 -5.14 13.00
C GLU A 178 3.63 -3.91 13.29
N ASP A 179 4.10 -2.71 12.91
CA ASP A 179 3.38 -1.43 13.12
C ASP A 179 1.95 -1.44 12.53
N ASN A 180 1.75 -2.09 11.35
CA ASN A 180 0.44 -2.24 10.72
C ASN A 180 -0.52 -3.09 11.57
N SER A 181 -0.02 -4.17 12.14
CA SER A 181 -0.81 -5.11 12.94
C SER A 181 -1.23 -4.46 14.27
N VAL A 182 -0.28 -3.82 14.95
CA VAL A 182 -0.54 -3.06 16.18
C VAL A 182 -1.55 -1.94 15.93
N SER A 183 -1.32 -1.12 14.89
CA SER A 183 -2.24 -0.02 14.52
C SER A 183 -3.65 -0.52 14.20
N ASN A 184 -3.76 -1.65 13.50
CA ASN A 184 -5.06 -2.23 13.16
C ASN A 184 -5.83 -2.68 14.42
N VAL A 185 -5.17 -3.33 15.38
CA VAL A 185 -5.79 -3.75 16.65
C VAL A 185 -6.20 -2.55 17.50
N GLU A 186 -5.39 -1.49 17.55
CA GLU A 186 -5.75 -0.25 18.25
C GLU A 186 -6.99 0.42 17.63
N GLU A 187 -7.03 0.51 16.28
CA GLU A 187 -8.18 1.08 15.56
C GLU A 187 -9.44 0.24 15.76
N LEU A 188 -9.35 -1.10 15.72
CA LEU A 188 -10.46 -2.02 16.03
C LEU A 188 -10.95 -1.85 17.47
N THR A 189 -10.04 -1.71 18.42
CA THR A 189 -10.39 -1.53 19.84
C THR A 189 -11.14 -0.21 20.05
N ALA A 190 -10.67 0.87 19.44
CA ALA A 190 -11.37 2.15 19.48
C ALA A 190 -12.76 2.06 18.83
N LEU A 191 -12.86 1.43 17.67
CA LEU A 191 -14.11 1.20 16.96
C LEU A 191 -15.07 0.29 17.74
N GLY A 192 -14.53 -0.70 18.47
CA GLY A 192 -15.31 -1.55 19.37
C GLY A 192 -16.06 -0.77 20.45
N ALA A 193 -15.39 0.22 21.05
CA ALA A 193 -16.01 1.12 22.02
C ALA A 193 -17.14 1.96 21.40
N GLU A 194 -17.00 2.37 20.12
CA GLU A 194 -18.03 3.16 19.42
C GLU A 194 -19.21 2.30 18.95
N MET A 195 -18.93 1.09 18.43
CA MET A 195 -19.92 0.23 17.79
C MET A 195 -20.50 -0.86 18.74
N GLY A 196 -20.05 -0.93 19.99
CA GLY A 196 -20.54 -1.87 20.99
C GLY A 196 -20.10 -3.32 20.72
N PHE A 197 -18.79 -3.57 20.69
CA PHE A 197 -18.18 -4.91 20.69
C PHE A 197 -16.80 -4.89 21.38
N ASP A 198 -16.40 -6.03 21.93
CA ASP A 198 -15.09 -6.19 22.54
C ASP A 198 -14.07 -6.74 21.55
N VAL A 199 -12.83 -6.27 21.61
CA VAL A 199 -11.71 -6.86 20.90
C VAL A 199 -10.89 -7.71 21.87
N LEU A 200 -10.83 -9.00 21.61
CA LEU A 200 -9.99 -9.95 22.33
C LEU A 200 -8.68 -10.10 21.57
N ALA A 201 -7.69 -9.30 21.95
CA ALA A 201 -6.39 -9.33 21.31
C ALA A 201 -5.49 -10.45 21.88
N ALA A 202 -4.76 -11.14 21.00
CA ALA A 202 -3.75 -12.15 21.30
C ALA A 202 -2.45 -11.80 20.57
N PRO A 203 -1.59 -10.96 21.20
CA PRO A 203 -0.30 -10.57 20.59
C PRO A 203 0.69 -11.73 20.59
N LEU A 204 1.33 -11.94 19.45
CA LEU A 204 2.48 -12.83 19.29
C LEU A 204 3.78 -12.01 19.23
N GLY A 205 4.91 -12.64 19.51
CA GLY A 205 6.23 -12.00 19.38
C GLY A 205 6.60 -11.03 20.51
N GLN A 206 5.91 -11.03 21.65
CA GLN A 206 6.22 -10.13 22.78
C GLN A 206 7.62 -10.36 23.39
N ASN A 207 8.15 -11.57 23.26
CA ASN A 207 9.45 -11.97 23.83
C ASN A 207 10.50 -12.33 22.75
N GLY A 208 10.32 -11.84 21.52
CA GLY A 208 11.14 -12.13 20.35
C GLY A 208 10.29 -12.29 19.10
N ASP A 209 10.87 -12.85 18.03
CA ASP A 209 10.11 -13.12 16.81
C ASP A 209 9.04 -14.18 17.05
N PRO A 210 7.82 -14.02 16.52
CA PRO A 210 6.76 -15.00 16.69
C PRO A 210 7.06 -16.30 15.92
N SER A 211 6.62 -17.43 16.49
CA SER A 211 6.66 -18.74 15.83
C SER A 211 5.26 -19.13 15.33
N SER A 212 5.19 -19.89 14.24
CA SER A 212 3.91 -20.45 13.76
C SER A 212 3.25 -21.37 14.81
N SER A 213 4.04 -22.00 15.69
CA SER A 213 3.53 -22.82 16.80
C SER A 213 2.78 -22.01 17.87
N ASP A 214 2.92 -20.66 17.90
CA ASP A 214 2.24 -19.81 18.88
C ASP A 214 0.79 -19.50 18.46
N ILE A 215 0.46 -19.71 17.18
CA ILE A 215 -0.85 -19.32 16.61
C ILE A 215 -1.98 -20.19 17.19
N ALA A 216 -1.88 -21.52 17.10
CA ALA A 216 -2.96 -22.41 17.52
C ALA A 216 -3.29 -22.29 19.03
N PRO A 217 -2.33 -22.18 19.96
CA PRO A 217 -2.60 -21.88 21.37
C PRO A 217 -3.29 -20.54 21.57
N ALA A 218 -2.91 -19.48 20.80
CA ALA A 218 -3.54 -18.18 20.90
C ALA A 218 -4.99 -18.21 20.43
N VAL A 219 -5.31 -18.92 19.34
CA VAL A 219 -6.69 -19.15 18.87
C VAL A 219 -7.52 -19.90 19.90
N ALA A 220 -6.96 -20.98 20.50
CA ALA A 220 -7.64 -21.73 21.53
C ALA A 220 -7.93 -20.89 22.80
N ASP A 221 -7.02 -19.96 23.17
CA ASP A 221 -7.27 -19.01 24.26
C ASP A 221 -8.41 -18.03 23.91
N LEU A 222 -8.42 -17.49 22.70
CA LEU A 222 -9.49 -16.61 22.23
C LEU A 222 -10.86 -17.33 22.27
N ALA A 223 -10.91 -18.59 21.84
CA ALA A 223 -12.13 -19.39 21.91
C ALA A 223 -12.62 -19.59 23.37
N LYS A 224 -11.71 -19.89 24.30
CA LYS A 224 -12.03 -20.01 25.74
C LYS A 224 -12.51 -18.70 26.36
N ARG A 225 -12.00 -17.56 25.89
CA ARG A 225 -12.44 -16.22 26.30
C ARG A 225 -13.78 -15.82 25.68
N GLY A 226 -14.32 -16.67 24.80
CA GLY A 226 -15.62 -16.51 24.18
C GLY A 226 -15.61 -15.56 22.97
N ALA A 227 -14.55 -15.58 22.16
CA ALA A 227 -14.57 -14.94 20.86
C ALA A 227 -15.70 -15.51 19.99
N ASP A 228 -16.43 -14.65 19.29
CA ASP A 228 -17.51 -15.07 18.39
C ASP A 228 -16.99 -15.40 16.99
N ILE A 229 -15.90 -14.71 16.59
CA ILE A 229 -15.28 -14.82 15.28
C ILE A 229 -13.81 -14.38 15.36
N LEU A 230 -12.96 -14.94 14.51
CA LEU A 230 -11.60 -14.48 14.31
C LEU A 230 -11.57 -13.39 13.22
N TYR A 231 -10.82 -12.34 13.47
CA TYR A 231 -10.51 -11.32 12.49
C TYR A 231 -9.03 -11.42 12.10
N ILE A 232 -8.77 -11.55 10.80
CA ILE A 232 -7.44 -11.59 10.23
C ILE A 232 -7.16 -10.22 9.62
N GLY A 233 -6.34 -9.44 10.31
CA GLY A 233 -5.91 -8.12 9.87
C GLY A 233 -4.77 -8.18 8.85
N PRO A 234 -4.33 -7.02 8.34
CA PRO A 234 -3.18 -6.92 7.44
C PRO A 234 -1.88 -7.15 8.22
N ASP A 235 -1.44 -8.38 8.30
CA ASP A 235 -0.31 -8.88 9.09
C ASP A 235 0.54 -9.81 8.22
N ASN A 236 1.83 -9.52 8.04
CA ASN A 236 2.69 -10.31 7.16
C ASN A 236 3.02 -11.69 7.74
N PHE A 237 3.16 -11.79 9.08
CA PHE A 237 3.42 -13.05 9.74
C PHE A 237 2.18 -13.93 9.68
N ILE A 238 1.02 -13.44 10.09
CA ILE A 238 -0.25 -14.18 10.02
C ILE A 238 -0.59 -14.55 8.59
N GLY A 239 -0.44 -13.63 7.62
CA GLY A 239 -0.67 -13.91 6.20
C GLY A 239 0.27 -15.00 5.64
N THR A 240 1.48 -15.18 6.22
CA THR A 240 2.38 -16.28 5.86
C THR A 240 1.88 -17.62 6.41
N TYR A 241 1.31 -17.63 7.60
CA TYR A 241 0.83 -18.82 8.31
C TYR A 241 -0.71 -18.87 8.43
N ARG A 242 -1.40 -18.27 7.45
CA ARG A 242 -2.87 -18.15 7.44
C ARG A 242 -3.59 -19.48 7.63
N ASP A 243 -3.07 -20.54 6.99
CA ASP A 243 -3.66 -21.87 7.08
C ASP A 243 -3.63 -22.40 8.52
N VAL A 244 -2.52 -22.16 9.25
CA VAL A 244 -2.41 -22.54 10.66
C VAL A 244 -3.44 -21.83 11.52
N LEU A 245 -3.73 -20.55 11.22
CA LEU A 245 -4.71 -19.77 11.96
C LEU A 245 -6.14 -20.22 11.63
N THR A 246 -6.46 -20.41 10.35
CA THR A 246 -7.82 -20.81 9.92
C THR A 246 -8.15 -22.24 10.35
N ASP A 247 -7.20 -23.17 10.28
CA ASP A 247 -7.35 -24.54 10.78
C ASP A 247 -7.57 -24.55 12.29
N ALA A 248 -6.77 -23.78 13.05
CA ALA A 248 -6.98 -23.64 14.49
C ALA A 248 -8.33 -23.01 14.82
N GLY A 249 -8.80 -22.04 14.02
CA GLY A 249 -10.15 -21.48 14.12
C GLY A 249 -11.21 -22.55 13.92
N PHE A 250 -11.12 -23.33 12.87
CA PHE A 250 -12.04 -24.44 12.57
C PHE A 250 -12.10 -25.46 13.71
N ASP A 251 -10.95 -25.90 14.21
CA ASP A 251 -10.83 -26.86 15.30
C ASP A 251 -11.44 -26.35 16.62
N ASN A 252 -11.52 -25.04 16.81
CA ASN A 252 -12.11 -24.40 17.97
C ASN A 252 -13.53 -23.84 17.72
N GLY A 253 -14.14 -24.14 16.55
CA GLY A 253 -15.48 -23.69 16.21
C GLY A 253 -15.62 -22.21 15.92
N LEU A 254 -14.52 -21.51 15.62
CA LEU A 254 -14.48 -20.11 15.26
C LEU A 254 -14.39 -19.94 13.74
N ALA A 255 -15.38 -19.22 13.17
CA ALA A 255 -15.25 -18.74 11.80
C ALA A 255 -14.18 -17.63 11.73
N ALA A 256 -13.55 -17.44 10.58
CA ALA A 256 -12.57 -16.39 10.36
C ALA A 256 -13.06 -15.40 9.27
N PHE A 257 -12.91 -14.12 9.54
CA PHE A 257 -13.08 -13.02 8.57
C PHE A 257 -11.72 -12.41 8.27
N SER A 258 -11.41 -12.17 7.00
CA SER A 258 -10.16 -11.52 6.61
C SER A 258 -10.39 -10.13 6.02
N ALA A 259 -9.50 -9.20 6.37
CA ALA A 259 -9.42 -7.86 5.78
C ALA A 259 -8.79 -7.87 4.38
N THR A 260 -8.19 -8.99 3.96
CA THR A 260 -7.50 -9.15 2.68
C THR A 260 -7.99 -10.36 1.89
N GLU A 261 -7.89 -10.29 0.56
CA GLU A 261 -8.38 -11.32 -0.36
C GLU A 261 -7.62 -12.65 -0.23
N LEU A 262 -6.35 -12.59 0.19
CA LEU A 262 -5.46 -13.74 0.13
C LEU A 262 -5.96 -14.89 1.02
N GLU A 263 -6.35 -14.60 2.24
CA GLU A 263 -6.84 -15.58 3.21
C GLU A 263 -8.23 -16.14 2.84
N VAL A 264 -8.97 -15.40 2.03
CA VAL A 264 -10.28 -15.84 1.50
C VAL A 264 -10.10 -16.77 0.32
N ARG A 265 -9.23 -16.40 -0.61
CA ARG A 265 -9.01 -17.17 -1.84
C ARG A 265 -8.22 -18.46 -1.61
N ASP A 266 -7.17 -18.38 -0.81
CA ASP A 266 -6.22 -19.48 -0.60
C ASP A 266 -6.34 -20.08 0.81
N GLY A 267 -7.21 -19.54 1.67
CA GLY A 267 -7.51 -19.99 3.02
C GLY A 267 -9.00 -20.31 3.19
N GLN A 268 -9.44 -20.43 4.43
CA GLN A 268 -10.82 -20.75 4.79
C GLN A 268 -11.54 -19.57 5.46
N ALA A 269 -11.09 -18.34 5.17
CA ALA A 269 -11.70 -17.14 5.72
C ALA A 269 -12.84 -16.59 4.84
N MET A 270 -13.69 -15.76 5.43
CA MET A 270 -14.69 -14.94 4.75
C MET A 270 -14.14 -13.51 4.52
N LEU A 271 -14.65 -12.82 3.51
CA LEU A 271 -14.40 -11.41 3.24
C LEU A 271 -15.65 -10.60 3.55
#